data_6d30f7f59d272538b3d45848856bc90f
#
_entry.id   6d30f7f59d272538b3d45848856bc90f
#
_cell.length_a   1.000
_cell.length_b   1.000
_cell.length_c   1.000
_cell.angle_alpha   90.00
_cell.angle_beta   90.00
_cell.angle_gamma   90.00
#
_symmetry.space_group_name_H-M   'P 1'
#
loop_
_entity.id
_entity.type
_entity.pdbx_description
1 polymer ?
#
loop_
_entity_poly.entity_id
_entity_poly.type
_entity_poly.pdbx_seq_one_letter_code
_entity_poly.pdbx_strand_id
1 'polypeptide(L)'
;MSKSNNMNAAKSYRWVESLLTLSIISLISVFISCEENEAIETIDYQEIWESDSLTIDNYIKKNGLDPVFTTASGARYAIQSVGEGDSINYNDLITINYTAYDANGIVFKSSIIPDSSEYYIYPIFAPLTFTYTSSGWTLEYTSLFASLQSYGLFEAISAALVNMKTGGQVVVLLPSALGFGSSSDPSNIISPYSVLRYEISPLYVR
;
A
#
# COMPACT_ATOMS: atom_id res chain seq x y z
N MET A 1 -38.00 -67.91 -48.57
CA MET A 1 -37.28 -66.58 -48.65
C MET A 1 -37.74 -65.63 -47.55
N SER A 2 -37.56 -65.97 -46.27
CA SER A 2 -38.02 -65.09 -45.15
C SER A 2 -37.11 -65.05 -43.94
N LYS A 3 -35.86 -65.54 -43.99
CA LYS A 3 -34.92 -65.51 -42.84
C LYS A 3 -33.78 -64.47 -42.99
N SER A 4 -33.61 -63.88 -44.18
CA SER A 4 -32.49 -62.96 -44.42
C SER A 4 -32.75 -61.50 -43.96
N ASN A 5 -34.02 -61.05 -43.92
CA ASN A 5 -34.35 -59.66 -43.63
C ASN A 5 -34.31 -59.34 -42.12
N ASN A 6 -34.46 -60.30 -41.21
CA ASN A 6 -34.46 -60.05 -39.78
C ASN A 6 -33.04 -59.87 -39.17
N MET A 7 -32.02 -60.42 -39.81
CA MET A 7 -30.65 -60.31 -39.32
C MET A 7 -30.04 -58.94 -39.60
N ASN A 8 -30.45 -58.30 -40.67
CA ASN A 8 -29.93 -56.97 -41.04
C ASN A 8 -30.59 -55.86 -40.21
N ALA A 9 -31.87 -56.02 -39.85
CA ALA A 9 -32.55 -55.07 -38.95
C ALA A 9 -31.95 -55.10 -37.54
N ALA A 10 -31.68 -56.29 -36.97
CA ALA A 10 -31.08 -56.44 -35.64
C ALA A 10 -29.63 -55.89 -35.59
N LYS A 11 -28.86 -55.97 -36.67
CA LYS A 11 -27.51 -55.38 -36.75
C LYS A 11 -27.57 -53.86 -36.77
N SER A 12 -28.51 -53.26 -37.54
CA SER A 12 -28.65 -51.80 -37.61
C SER A 12 -29.09 -51.20 -36.26
N TYR A 13 -29.97 -51.83 -35.50
CA TYR A 13 -30.36 -51.36 -34.18
C TYR A 13 -29.19 -51.35 -33.17
N ARG A 14 -28.34 -52.36 -33.20
CA ARG A 14 -27.17 -52.42 -32.30
C ARG A 14 -26.16 -51.31 -32.63
N TRP A 15 -26.00 -50.89 -33.86
CA TRP A 15 -25.13 -49.79 -34.24
C TRP A 15 -25.71 -48.46 -33.82
N VAL A 16 -27.00 -48.23 -33.87
CA VAL A 16 -27.68 -47.00 -33.43
C VAL A 16 -27.61 -46.87 -31.90
N GLU A 17 -27.81 -47.95 -31.15
CA GLU A 17 -27.65 -47.94 -29.67
C GLU A 17 -26.20 -47.65 -29.28
N SER A 18 -25.21 -48.21 -29.95
CA SER A 18 -23.79 -47.95 -29.70
C SER A 18 -23.40 -46.51 -29.99
N LEU A 19 -23.93 -45.88 -31.05
CA LEU A 19 -23.71 -44.49 -31.38
C LEU A 19 -24.39 -43.52 -30.41
N LEU A 20 -25.58 -43.87 -29.92
CA LEU A 20 -26.31 -43.10 -28.91
C LEU A 20 -25.59 -43.13 -27.55
N THR A 21 -25.07 -44.27 -27.12
CA THR A 21 -24.31 -44.38 -25.88
C THR A 21 -22.97 -43.65 -25.94
N LEU A 22 -22.26 -43.71 -27.06
CA LEU A 22 -21.04 -42.94 -27.26
C LEU A 22 -21.30 -41.42 -27.24
N SER A 23 -22.43 -40.98 -27.84
CA SER A 23 -22.82 -39.54 -27.85
C SER A 23 -23.18 -39.03 -26.45
N ILE A 24 -23.86 -39.87 -25.64
CA ILE A 24 -24.20 -39.49 -24.26
C ILE A 24 -22.95 -39.42 -23.37
N ILE A 25 -22.00 -40.32 -23.51
CA ILE A 25 -20.73 -40.31 -22.77
C ILE A 25 -19.90 -39.09 -23.15
N SER A 26 -19.88 -38.71 -24.43
CA SER A 26 -19.21 -37.49 -24.91
C SER A 26 -19.86 -36.20 -24.36
N LEU A 27 -21.18 -36.17 -24.18
CA LEU A 27 -21.88 -35.03 -23.63
C LEU A 27 -21.62 -34.86 -22.12
N ILE A 28 -21.49 -35.97 -21.38
CA ILE A 28 -21.23 -35.96 -19.94
C ILE A 28 -19.80 -35.49 -19.64
N SER A 29 -18.82 -35.78 -20.49
CA SER A 29 -17.44 -35.35 -20.31
C SER A 29 -17.24 -33.81 -20.47
N VAL A 30 -18.15 -33.12 -21.13
CA VAL A 30 -18.10 -31.66 -21.29
C VAL A 30 -18.56 -30.92 -20.03
N PHE A 31 -19.34 -31.57 -19.16
CA PHE A 31 -19.82 -30.93 -17.91
C PHE A 31 -18.91 -31.14 -16.70
N ILE A 32 -17.83 -31.92 -16.81
CA ILE A 32 -16.89 -32.18 -15.69
C ILE A 32 -15.68 -31.24 -15.74
N SER A 33 -15.56 -30.39 -16.77
CA SER A 33 -14.43 -29.46 -16.93
C SER A 33 -14.79 -28.02 -16.61
N CYS A 34 -15.33 -27.78 -15.39
CA CYS A 34 -15.36 -26.45 -14.82
C CYS A 34 -15.64 -26.53 -13.31
N GLU A 35 -14.67 -26.93 -12.55
CA GLU A 35 -14.47 -26.53 -11.17
C GLU A 35 -12.96 -26.43 -10.94
N GLU A 36 -12.29 -25.53 -11.66
CA GLU A 36 -11.19 -24.84 -11.02
C GLU A 36 -11.86 -23.89 -10.03
N ASN A 37 -12.07 -24.34 -8.80
CA ASN A 37 -12.13 -23.47 -7.66
C ASN A 37 -10.77 -22.78 -7.60
N GLU A 38 -10.62 -21.66 -8.31
CA GLU A 38 -9.67 -20.65 -7.89
C GLU A 38 -10.10 -20.32 -6.46
N ALA A 39 -9.35 -20.85 -5.50
CA ALA A 39 -9.48 -20.46 -4.13
C ALA A 39 -9.28 -18.93 -4.17
N ILE A 40 -10.37 -18.19 -3.97
CA ILE A 40 -10.28 -16.75 -3.77
C ILE A 40 -9.39 -16.62 -2.56
N GLU A 41 -8.12 -16.25 -2.76
CA GLU A 41 -7.21 -15.95 -1.66
C GLU A 41 -7.87 -14.82 -0.87
N THR A 42 -8.51 -15.19 0.22
CA THR A 42 -9.07 -14.22 1.15
C THR A 42 -7.88 -13.54 1.81
N ILE A 43 -7.70 -12.26 1.50
CA ILE A 43 -6.65 -11.45 2.11
C ILE A 43 -6.91 -11.44 3.62
N ASP A 44 -5.97 -11.97 4.39
CA ASP A 44 -6.00 -11.89 5.85
C ASP A 44 -5.40 -10.55 6.29
N TYR A 45 -6.26 -9.58 6.56
CA TYR A 45 -5.86 -8.27 7.04
C TYR A 45 -5.18 -8.33 8.42
N GLN A 46 -5.43 -9.36 9.21
CA GLN A 46 -4.77 -9.55 10.49
C GLN A 46 -3.29 -9.92 10.30
N GLU A 47 -3.02 -10.82 9.36
CA GLU A 47 -1.65 -11.21 9.01
C GLU A 47 -0.84 -10.01 8.47
N ILE A 48 -1.48 -9.18 7.62
CA ILE A 48 -0.84 -7.95 7.11
C ILE A 48 -0.50 -7.01 8.26
N TRP A 49 -1.43 -6.79 9.19
CA TRP A 49 -1.21 -5.92 10.33
C TRP A 49 -0.08 -6.40 11.25
N GLU A 50 -0.01 -7.69 11.50
CA GLU A 50 1.06 -8.30 12.30
C GLU A 50 2.42 -8.19 11.59
N SER A 51 2.47 -8.43 10.29
CA SER A 51 3.66 -8.25 9.45
C SER A 51 4.15 -6.81 9.44
N ASP A 52 3.24 -5.84 9.28
CA ASP A 52 3.55 -4.41 9.33
C ASP A 52 4.13 -4.02 10.68
N SER A 53 3.48 -4.46 11.76
CA SER A 53 3.93 -4.18 13.13
C SER A 53 5.33 -4.73 13.38
N LEU A 54 5.60 -5.97 12.95
CA LEU A 54 6.92 -6.58 13.06
C LEU A 54 7.99 -5.81 12.25
N THR A 55 7.64 -5.39 11.05
CA THR A 55 8.54 -4.59 10.19
C THR A 55 8.90 -3.27 10.84
N ILE A 56 7.90 -2.57 11.40
CA ILE A 56 8.08 -1.30 12.11
C ILE A 56 8.90 -1.50 13.37
N ASP A 57 8.60 -2.52 14.19
CA ASP A 57 9.34 -2.82 15.43
C ASP A 57 10.81 -3.14 15.15
N ASN A 58 11.09 -3.90 14.09
CA ASN A 58 12.46 -4.19 13.67
C ASN A 58 13.20 -2.92 13.25
N TYR A 59 12.53 -2.02 12.51
CA TYR A 59 13.12 -0.73 12.13
C TYR A 59 13.43 0.12 13.37
N ILE A 60 12.48 0.27 14.30
CA ILE A 60 12.65 1.01 15.58
C ILE A 60 13.87 0.49 16.34
N LYS A 61 13.92 -0.83 16.54
CA LYS A 61 15.01 -1.49 17.27
C LYS A 61 16.36 -1.31 16.58
N LYS A 62 16.40 -1.52 15.26
CA LYS A 62 17.63 -1.40 14.47
C LYS A 62 18.23 0.00 14.51
N ASN A 63 17.37 1.02 14.51
CA ASN A 63 17.80 2.42 14.46
C ASN A 63 17.81 3.11 15.84
N GLY A 64 17.49 2.38 16.92
CA GLY A 64 17.55 2.89 18.28
C GLY A 64 16.57 4.06 18.52
N LEU A 65 15.40 4.02 17.88
CA LEU A 65 14.41 5.09 18.05
C LEU A 65 13.75 4.99 19.43
N ASP A 66 13.96 6.00 20.27
CA ASP A 66 13.39 6.10 21.63
C ASP A 66 13.36 7.57 22.07
N PRO A 67 12.23 8.10 22.53
CA PRO A 67 10.91 7.46 22.61
C PRO A 67 10.18 7.36 21.26
N VAL A 68 9.33 6.33 21.14
CA VAL A 68 8.39 6.17 20.02
C VAL A 68 6.97 6.37 20.51
N PHE A 69 6.21 7.16 19.77
CA PHE A 69 4.80 7.45 20.02
C PHE A 69 3.92 6.78 18.96
N THR A 70 2.72 6.38 19.35
CA THR A 70 1.73 5.80 18.43
C THR A 70 0.50 6.70 18.39
N THR A 71 0.03 7.01 17.20
CA THR A 71 -1.20 7.79 17.00
C THR A 71 -2.45 6.92 17.11
N ALA A 72 -3.62 7.54 17.15
CA ALA A 72 -4.90 6.82 17.21
C ALA A 72 -5.14 5.96 15.96
N SER A 73 -4.66 6.38 14.78
CA SER A 73 -4.73 5.59 13.55
C SER A 73 -3.74 4.43 13.48
N GLY A 74 -2.75 4.37 14.39
CA GLY A 74 -1.72 3.33 14.40
C GLY A 74 -0.42 3.72 13.71
N ALA A 75 -0.28 4.95 13.19
CA ALA A 75 1.00 5.47 12.75
C ALA A 75 1.94 5.64 13.95
N ARG A 76 3.25 5.39 13.73
CA ARG A 76 4.25 5.58 14.79
C ARG A 76 5.21 6.69 14.39
N TYR A 77 5.68 7.46 15.38
CA TYR A 77 6.68 8.50 15.12
C TYR A 77 7.68 8.61 16.27
N ALA A 78 8.88 9.06 15.93
CA ALA A 78 9.95 9.36 16.87
C ALA A 78 10.60 10.69 16.51
N ILE A 79 10.65 11.62 17.47
CA ILE A 79 11.36 12.88 17.31
C ILE A 79 12.84 12.62 17.56
N GLN A 80 13.66 12.71 16.51
CA GLN A 80 15.11 12.51 16.61
C GLN A 80 15.82 13.75 17.14
N SER A 81 15.33 14.94 16.76
CA SER A 81 15.78 16.22 17.32
C SER A 81 14.63 17.21 17.35
N VAL A 82 14.53 17.96 18.43
CA VAL A 82 13.47 18.98 18.60
C VAL A 82 13.68 20.17 17.65
N GLY A 83 14.93 20.51 17.34
CA GLY A 83 15.29 21.73 16.64
C GLY A 83 15.56 22.90 17.60
N GLU A 84 16.22 23.95 17.06
CA GLU A 84 16.64 25.12 17.83
C GLU A 84 16.00 26.42 17.34
N GLY A 85 15.29 26.38 16.18
CA GLY A 85 14.66 27.55 15.58
C GLY A 85 13.31 27.92 16.19
N ASP A 86 12.40 28.41 15.34
CA ASP A 86 11.10 28.91 15.78
C ASP A 86 10.17 27.77 16.23
N SER A 87 9.40 28.02 17.28
CA SER A 87 8.37 27.09 17.77
C SER A 87 7.20 27.01 16.79
N ILE A 88 6.62 25.82 16.67
CA ILE A 88 5.50 25.54 15.76
C ILE A 88 4.21 25.57 16.56
N ASN A 89 3.25 26.41 16.18
CA ASN A 89 1.98 26.57 16.85
C ASN A 89 0.79 26.29 15.91
N TYR A 90 -0.39 26.15 16.48
CA TYR A 90 -1.63 26.08 15.71
C TYR A 90 -1.84 27.35 14.89
N ASN A 91 -2.32 27.18 13.67
CA ASN A 91 -2.56 28.17 12.63
C ASN A 91 -1.29 28.75 11.97
N ASP A 92 -0.13 28.28 12.34
CA ASP A 92 1.09 28.63 11.61
C ASP A 92 1.05 27.99 10.20
N LEU A 93 1.59 28.73 9.24
CA LEU A 93 1.92 28.18 7.93
C LEU A 93 3.28 27.51 8.03
N ILE A 94 3.29 26.18 7.93
CA ILE A 94 4.47 25.35 8.16
C ILE A 94 4.99 24.84 6.83
N THR A 95 6.28 24.97 6.60
CA THR A 95 6.97 24.36 5.46
C THR A 95 7.92 23.29 5.97
N ILE A 96 7.82 22.10 5.39
CA ILE A 96 8.67 20.95 5.74
C ILE A 96 9.43 20.43 4.54
N ASN A 97 10.65 19.95 4.77
CA ASN A 97 11.29 18.96 3.92
C ASN A 97 10.88 17.55 4.37
N TYR A 98 10.86 16.64 3.40
CA TYR A 98 10.63 15.24 3.67
C TYR A 98 11.34 14.35 2.67
N THR A 99 11.64 13.13 3.09
CA THR A 99 12.03 12.02 2.23
C THR A 99 11.22 10.78 2.62
N ALA A 100 10.62 10.14 1.63
CA ALA A 100 9.76 8.99 1.80
C ALA A 100 10.41 7.74 1.23
N TYR A 101 10.36 6.66 2.00
CA TYR A 101 11.00 5.37 1.73
C TYR A 101 9.99 4.24 1.82
N ASP A 102 10.23 3.18 1.07
CA ASP A 102 9.59 1.89 1.28
C ASP A 102 10.22 1.12 2.45
N ALA A 103 9.71 -0.07 2.74
CA ALA A 103 10.24 -0.95 3.79
C ALA A 103 11.70 -1.39 3.55
N ASN A 104 12.16 -1.41 2.30
CA ASN A 104 13.52 -1.78 1.90
C ASN A 104 14.50 -0.61 1.95
N GLY A 105 14.01 0.61 2.20
CA GLY A 105 14.80 1.83 2.22
C GLY A 105 14.98 2.47 0.84
N ILE A 106 14.19 2.06 -0.16
CA ILE A 106 14.19 2.69 -1.48
C ILE A 106 13.41 4.00 -1.38
N VAL A 107 14.06 5.10 -1.77
CA VAL A 107 13.41 6.43 -1.83
C VAL A 107 12.44 6.46 -3.00
N PHE A 108 11.17 6.71 -2.73
CA PHE A 108 10.17 6.87 -3.77
C PHE A 108 9.69 8.33 -3.92
N LYS A 109 9.93 9.17 -2.93
CA LYS A 109 9.61 10.61 -3.00
C LYS A 109 10.49 11.41 -2.05
N SER A 110 10.91 12.62 -2.48
CA SER A 110 11.67 13.55 -1.64
C SER A 110 11.41 14.99 -2.05
N SER A 111 11.44 15.90 -1.09
CA SER A 111 11.48 17.35 -1.34
C SER A 111 12.91 17.88 -1.47
N ILE A 112 13.90 17.05 -1.16
CA ILE A 112 15.32 17.39 -1.17
C ILE A 112 15.94 16.90 -2.48
N ILE A 113 16.64 17.79 -3.20
CA ILE A 113 17.38 17.40 -4.41
C ILE A 113 18.57 16.52 -3.98
N PRO A 114 18.71 15.32 -4.52
CA PRO A 114 19.82 14.43 -4.17
C PRO A 114 21.12 14.91 -4.83
N ASP A 115 22.23 14.59 -4.18
CA ASP A 115 23.57 14.82 -4.75
C ASP A 115 23.88 13.93 -5.96
N SER A 116 23.11 12.85 -6.16
CA SER A 116 23.21 11.94 -7.30
C SER A 116 21.85 11.63 -7.89
N SER A 117 21.74 11.67 -9.23
CA SER A 117 20.46 11.51 -9.98
C SER A 117 19.94 10.08 -10.09
N GLU A 118 20.55 9.09 -9.43
CA GLU A 118 20.31 7.67 -9.68
C GLU A 118 19.05 7.08 -9.03
N TYR A 119 18.37 7.80 -8.12
CA TYR A 119 17.35 7.19 -7.26
C TYR A 119 15.94 7.79 -7.36
N TYR A 120 15.67 8.70 -8.31
CA TYR A 120 14.41 9.43 -8.33
C TYR A 120 13.61 9.19 -9.60
N ILE A 121 12.43 8.64 -9.44
CA ILE A 121 11.47 8.43 -10.52
C ILE A 121 10.54 9.63 -10.67
N TYR A 122 10.41 10.47 -9.64
CA TYR A 122 9.65 11.72 -9.70
C TYR A 122 10.53 12.94 -9.42
N PRO A 123 10.83 13.77 -10.43
CA PRO A 123 11.73 14.90 -10.30
C PRO A 123 11.06 16.17 -9.71
N ILE A 124 10.07 16.01 -8.82
CA ILE A 124 9.44 17.17 -8.18
C ILE A 124 9.98 17.28 -6.76
N PHE A 125 11.02 18.08 -6.64
CA PHE A 125 11.67 18.44 -5.38
C PHE A 125 11.06 19.75 -4.88
N ALA A 126 9.98 19.67 -4.12
CA ALA A 126 9.37 20.84 -3.51
C ALA A 126 9.03 20.53 -2.05
N PRO A 127 9.43 21.43 -1.12
CA PRO A 127 8.97 21.36 0.25
C PRO A 127 7.44 21.40 0.31
N LEU A 128 6.88 20.74 1.31
CA LEU A 128 5.45 20.75 1.56
C LEU A 128 5.10 21.91 2.47
N THR A 129 4.11 22.71 2.07
CA THR A 129 3.59 23.81 2.87
C THR A 129 2.13 23.58 3.21
N PHE A 130 1.79 23.71 4.48
CA PHE A 130 0.43 23.49 4.99
C PHE A 130 0.19 24.31 6.26
N THR A 131 -1.09 24.53 6.58
CA THR A 131 -1.52 25.11 7.84
C THR A 131 -2.20 24.05 8.68
N TYR A 132 -1.85 23.98 9.96
CA TYR A 132 -2.50 23.11 10.94
C TYR A 132 -3.42 23.91 11.82
N THR A 133 -4.73 23.60 11.74
CA THR A 133 -5.77 24.26 12.54
C THR A 133 -6.43 23.27 13.50
N SER A 134 -7.17 23.77 14.45
CA SER A 134 -7.97 22.93 15.37
C SER A 134 -9.02 22.05 14.66
N SER A 135 -9.36 22.37 13.43
CA SER A 135 -10.29 21.60 12.57
C SER A 135 -9.60 20.64 11.59
N GLY A 136 -8.25 20.60 11.60
CA GLY A 136 -7.45 19.72 10.74
C GLY A 136 -6.43 20.48 9.88
N TRP A 137 -5.97 19.81 8.82
CA TRP A 137 -4.94 20.29 7.93
C TRP A 137 -5.53 20.99 6.70
N THR A 138 -4.90 22.07 6.31
CA THR A 138 -5.15 22.71 5.02
C THR A 138 -3.84 22.76 4.25
N LEU A 139 -3.79 22.07 3.11
CA LEU A 139 -2.66 22.11 2.18
C LEU A 139 -2.78 23.32 1.28
N GLU A 140 -1.73 24.11 1.15
CA GLU A 140 -1.71 25.28 0.27
C GLU A 140 -1.66 24.89 -1.21
N TYR A 141 -1.09 23.72 -1.55
CA TYR A 141 -0.96 23.22 -2.91
C TYR A 141 -1.38 21.75 -2.99
N THR A 142 -2.62 21.49 -3.36
CA THR A 142 -3.24 20.16 -3.33
C THR A 142 -2.83 19.23 -4.48
N SER A 143 -2.30 19.72 -5.59
CA SER A 143 -2.10 18.92 -6.81
C SER A 143 -0.93 17.92 -6.75
N LEU A 144 0.08 18.18 -5.91
CA LEU A 144 1.28 17.35 -5.81
C LEU A 144 1.17 16.23 -4.78
N PHE A 145 0.19 16.29 -3.90
CA PHE A 145 0.11 15.44 -2.70
C PHE A 145 -1.14 14.58 -2.61
N ALA A 146 -1.95 14.49 -3.66
CA ALA A 146 -3.08 13.57 -3.69
C ALA A 146 -2.67 12.12 -3.37
N SER A 147 -1.44 11.75 -3.67
CA SER A 147 -0.85 10.42 -3.37
C SER A 147 -0.24 10.31 -1.96
N LEU A 148 -0.11 11.41 -1.21
CA LEU A 148 0.40 11.43 0.17
C LEU A 148 -0.71 11.72 1.20
N GLN A 149 -1.96 11.82 0.77
CA GLN A 149 -3.11 12.10 1.64
C GLN A 149 -3.48 10.88 2.51
N SER A 150 -2.50 10.36 3.22
CA SER A 150 -2.77 9.43 4.30
C SER A 150 -3.14 10.22 5.54
N TYR A 151 -4.36 10.01 6.05
CA TYR A 151 -4.79 10.58 7.33
C TYR A 151 -3.77 10.26 8.43
N GLY A 152 -3.27 9.03 8.48
CA GLY A 152 -2.28 8.61 9.47
C GLY A 152 -0.94 9.34 9.37
N LEU A 153 -0.48 9.71 8.17
CA LEU A 153 0.73 10.50 8.01
C LEU A 153 0.56 11.89 8.62
N PHE A 154 -0.52 12.59 8.29
CA PHE A 154 -0.77 13.93 8.82
C PHE A 154 -1.05 13.94 10.32
N GLU A 155 -1.73 12.92 10.84
CA GLU A 155 -1.93 12.76 12.28
C GLU A 155 -0.57 12.63 13.01
N ALA A 156 0.34 11.80 12.49
CA ALA A 156 1.67 11.63 13.07
C ALA A 156 2.52 12.90 12.95
N ILE A 157 2.49 13.57 11.79
CA ILE A 157 3.18 14.84 11.58
C ILE A 157 2.69 15.88 12.59
N SER A 158 1.36 16.04 12.75
CA SER A 158 0.81 17.02 13.69
C SER A 158 1.19 16.75 15.13
N ALA A 159 1.08 15.49 15.54
CA ALA A 159 1.44 15.09 16.89
C ALA A 159 2.94 15.33 17.21
N ALA A 160 3.80 15.19 16.20
CA ALA A 160 5.22 15.47 16.34
C ALA A 160 5.52 16.97 16.35
N LEU A 161 5.01 17.72 15.35
CA LEU A 161 5.39 19.12 15.10
C LEU A 161 5.05 20.06 16.26
N VAL A 162 3.95 19.83 16.99
CA VAL A 162 3.60 20.63 18.16
C VAL A 162 4.64 20.57 19.28
N ASN A 163 5.52 19.58 19.25
CA ASN A 163 6.61 19.39 20.21
C ASN A 163 7.99 19.71 19.61
N MET A 164 8.00 20.30 18.41
CA MET A 164 9.23 20.57 17.66
C MET A 164 9.40 22.07 17.37
N LYS A 165 10.58 22.38 16.90
CA LYS A 165 10.97 23.68 16.36
C LYS A 165 11.52 23.49 14.95
N THR A 166 11.63 24.58 14.19
CA THR A 166 12.32 24.54 12.89
C THR A 166 13.76 24.04 13.04
N GLY A 167 14.23 23.28 12.06
CA GLY A 167 15.51 22.58 12.09
C GLY A 167 15.50 21.26 12.86
N GLY A 168 14.38 20.85 13.43
CA GLY A 168 14.23 19.53 14.05
C GLY A 168 14.09 18.41 13.03
N GLN A 169 14.04 17.17 13.53
CA GLN A 169 13.87 15.97 12.70
C GLN A 169 12.93 14.97 13.38
N VAL A 170 12.02 14.39 12.59
CA VAL A 170 11.11 13.33 13.02
C VAL A 170 11.07 12.23 11.98
N VAL A 171 11.02 10.98 12.45
CA VAL A 171 10.73 9.80 11.63
C VAL A 171 9.28 9.40 11.88
N VAL A 172 8.53 9.20 10.80
CA VAL A 172 7.16 8.66 10.82
C VAL A 172 7.17 7.31 10.12
N LEU A 173 6.56 6.31 10.75
CA LEU A 173 6.43 4.94 10.26
C LEU A 173 4.94 4.65 10.08
N LEU A 174 4.54 4.33 8.85
CA LEU A 174 3.15 4.07 8.50
C LEU A 174 2.95 2.58 8.22
N PRO A 175 2.04 1.90 8.91
CA PRO A 175 1.51 0.62 8.47
C PRO A 175 0.97 0.73 7.03
N SER A 176 1.02 -0.33 6.27
CA SER A 176 0.62 -0.34 4.87
C SER A 176 -0.79 0.18 4.62
N ALA A 177 -1.72 -0.14 5.52
CA ALA A 177 -3.11 0.32 5.44
C ALA A 177 -3.25 1.85 5.51
N LEU A 178 -2.29 2.54 6.11
CA LEU A 178 -2.23 4.01 6.18
C LEU A 178 -1.41 4.63 5.04
N GLY A 179 -0.79 3.80 4.20
CA GLY A 179 -0.06 4.19 3.01
C GLY A 179 -0.88 3.91 1.74
N PHE A 180 -0.34 3.05 0.86
CA PHE A 180 -1.01 2.68 -0.39
C PHE A 180 -1.99 1.51 -0.23
N GLY A 181 -2.00 0.82 0.91
CA GLY A 181 -2.87 -0.32 1.19
C GLY A 181 -2.68 -1.46 0.19
N SER A 182 -3.77 -1.96 -0.37
CA SER A 182 -3.77 -3.00 -1.41
C SER A 182 -3.32 -2.52 -2.79
N SER A 183 -3.08 -1.22 -2.95
CA SER A 183 -2.61 -0.64 -4.19
C SER A 183 -1.10 -0.48 -4.18
N SER A 184 -0.50 -0.47 -5.37
CA SER A 184 0.84 0.07 -5.57
C SER A 184 0.77 1.59 -5.74
N ASP A 185 1.91 2.27 -5.62
CA ASP A 185 2.00 3.66 -6.02
C ASP A 185 1.81 3.81 -7.55
N PRO A 186 1.48 5.01 -8.08
CA PRO A 186 1.23 5.21 -9.51
C PRO A 186 2.39 4.84 -10.43
N SER A 187 3.60 4.71 -9.92
CA SER A 187 4.80 4.30 -10.67
C SER A 187 5.13 2.82 -10.53
N ASN A 188 4.37 2.06 -9.73
CA ASN A 188 4.61 0.66 -9.38
C ASN A 188 5.98 0.39 -8.73
N ILE A 189 6.55 1.37 -8.04
CA ILE A 189 7.79 1.21 -7.29
C ILE A 189 7.50 0.61 -5.93
N ILE A 190 6.40 1.06 -5.31
CA ILE A 190 5.95 0.59 -4.01
C ILE A 190 4.98 -0.56 -4.23
N SER A 191 5.31 -1.72 -3.70
CA SER A 191 4.44 -2.89 -3.74
C SER A 191 3.19 -2.67 -2.87
N PRO A 192 2.06 -3.33 -3.19
CA PRO A 192 0.93 -3.40 -2.28
C PRO A 192 1.35 -3.85 -0.88
N TYR A 193 0.65 -3.37 0.12
CA TYR A 193 0.89 -3.70 1.54
C TYR A 193 2.31 -3.39 2.03
N SER A 194 2.95 -2.35 1.49
CA SER A 194 4.26 -1.90 1.95
C SER A 194 4.14 -0.93 3.12
N VAL A 195 4.91 -1.18 4.19
CA VAL A 195 5.17 -0.20 5.24
C VAL A 195 5.95 0.97 4.64
N LEU A 196 5.56 2.19 5.00
CA LEU A 196 6.23 3.41 4.53
C LEU A 196 6.92 4.11 5.69
N ARG A 197 8.04 4.76 5.36
CA ARG A 197 8.81 5.58 6.29
C ARG A 197 9.00 6.97 5.73
N TYR A 198 8.78 7.98 6.57
CA TYR A 198 9.03 9.38 6.23
C TYR A 198 10.02 9.98 7.21
N GLU A 199 11.05 10.62 6.69
CA GLU A 199 11.94 11.50 7.44
C GLU A 199 11.55 12.94 7.14
N ILE A 200 11.24 13.71 8.17
CA ILE A 200 10.61 15.02 8.04
C ILE A 200 11.38 16.04 8.86
N SER A 201 11.61 17.22 8.27
CA SER A 201 12.26 18.35 8.93
C SER A 201 11.46 19.63 8.69
N PRO A 202 10.93 20.27 9.72
CA PRO A 202 10.35 21.62 9.60
C PRO A 202 11.44 22.64 9.26
N LEU A 203 11.22 23.39 8.16
CA LEU A 203 12.17 24.37 7.64
C LEU A 203 11.91 25.75 8.23
N TYR A 204 10.68 26.22 8.11
CA TYR A 204 10.26 27.52 8.62
C TYR A 204 8.76 27.54 8.90
N VAL A 205 8.35 28.48 9.73
CA VAL A 205 6.96 28.78 10.10
C VAL A 205 6.67 30.27 9.87
N ARG A 206 5.41 30.58 9.59
CA ARG A 206 4.91 31.96 9.43
C ARG A 206 3.54 32.10 10.04
#